data_7e81a79671c4bbdb95666d03445bcd8b
#
_entry.id   7e81a79671c4bbdb95666d03445bcd8b
#
_cell.length_a   1.000
_cell.length_b   1.000
_cell.length_c   1.000
_cell.angle_alpha   90.00
_cell.angle_beta   90.00
_cell.angle_gamma   90.00
#
_symmetry.space_group_name_H-M   'P 1'
#
loop_
_entity.id
_entity.type
_entity.pdbx_description
1 polymer ?
#
loop_
_entity_poly.entity_id
_entity_poly.type
_entity_poly.pdbx_seq_one_letter_code
_entity_poly.pdbx_strand_id
1 'polypeptide(L)'
;MYYENKIKVIDRVAIVTPTEEISYAEMLENIRLFARYTPEQKEAKTIVFAENSVEWIYSFFSIWQNKGIAIPVDASSTVDDVAYILNDARPEAIWVSGQTEETARQAIKKAGVDTVVLRMDDLSGLAAHAETKETGISFEDSDVCVILYTSGTTGFPKGVMLTFKNLLVNIDAISCKEVPIFNKNSSTLILLPLHHVMPLVGTLVAPIFSESQVVLCPTMSGPDIMASLQRGKVTIIVGVPRLWQTLYNGIKKKIDESALASTLYKLCEKVGSYGFSKKVFASVHKKLGGHLVYCVSGGAALDKEIGNGMKTLGITVLEGYGMTETSPMICFTRPGDVIPGCSGLPLPCCECKIIDGEMCVK
;
A
#
# COMPACT_ATOMS: atom_id res chain seq x y z
N MET A 1 -6.33 22.47 -0.22
CA MET A 1 -4.98 22.38 -0.82
C MET A 1 -4.10 21.32 -0.15
N TYR A 2 -4.61 20.13 0.07
CA TYR A 2 -3.82 19.11 0.74
C TYR A 2 -2.91 18.34 -0.23
N TYR A 3 -3.39 18.11 -1.46
CA TYR A 3 -2.65 17.30 -2.43
C TYR A 3 -1.43 18.05 -3.02
N GLU A 4 -1.59 19.28 -3.47
CA GLU A 4 -0.50 20.09 -4.06
C GLU A 4 0.62 20.43 -3.06
N ASN A 5 0.31 20.40 -1.75
CA ASN A 5 1.30 20.64 -0.69
C ASN A 5 1.92 19.35 -0.13
N LYS A 6 1.38 18.15 -0.45
CA LYS A 6 1.86 16.87 0.08
C LYS A 6 2.85 16.18 -0.85
N ILE A 7 2.71 16.34 -2.16
CA ILE A 7 3.73 15.85 -3.11
C ILE A 7 4.48 17.04 -3.67
N LYS A 8 5.70 17.26 -3.20
CA LYS A 8 6.54 18.39 -3.58
C LYS A 8 7.53 17.97 -4.66
N VAL A 9 7.89 18.91 -5.53
CA VAL A 9 9.09 18.77 -6.37
C VAL A 9 10.31 18.87 -5.46
N ILE A 10 10.93 17.73 -5.19
CA ILE A 10 12.14 17.62 -4.37
C ILE A 10 13.19 16.81 -5.14
N ASP A 11 14.46 17.12 -4.88
CA ASP A 11 15.58 16.37 -5.46
C ASP A 11 15.83 15.08 -4.67
N ARG A 12 14.94 14.12 -4.88
CA ARG A 12 14.97 12.79 -4.24
C ARG A 12 14.34 11.75 -5.14
N VAL A 13 14.77 10.50 -4.96
CA VAL A 13 14.11 9.33 -5.56
C VAL A 13 12.74 9.14 -4.90
N ALA A 14 11.70 9.02 -5.72
CA ALA A 14 10.34 8.69 -5.33
C ALA A 14 10.05 7.19 -5.49
N ILE A 15 10.43 6.62 -6.64
CA ILE A 15 10.11 5.24 -6.99
C ILE A 15 11.41 4.54 -7.42
N VAL A 16 11.63 3.34 -6.88
CA VAL A 16 12.69 2.42 -7.31
C VAL A 16 12.07 1.20 -7.97
N THR A 17 12.46 0.91 -9.21
CA THR A 17 12.03 -0.26 -9.96
C THR A 17 13.18 -1.26 -10.14
N PRO A 18 12.98 -2.42 -10.75
CA PRO A 18 14.07 -3.32 -11.14
C PRO A 18 15.12 -2.68 -12.08
N THR A 19 14.72 -1.71 -12.89
CA THR A 19 15.54 -1.16 -13.98
C THR A 19 15.98 0.29 -13.79
N GLU A 20 15.26 1.06 -12.96
CA GLU A 20 15.49 2.51 -12.85
C GLU A 20 15.11 3.07 -11.46
N GLU A 21 15.61 4.27 -11.19
CA GLU A 21 15.19 5.12 -10.09
C GLU A 21 14.52 6.36 -10.66
N ILE A 22 13.31 6.66 -10.20
CA ILE A 22 12.48 7.77 -10.67
C ILE A 22 12.43 8.82 -9.58
N SER A 23 12.83 10.03 -9.90
CA SER A 23 12.76 11.17 -8.98
C SER A 23 11.32 11.65 -8.75
N TYR A 24 11.11 12.43 -7.68
CA TYR A 24 9.81 13.10 -7.46
C TYR A 24 9.44 14.03 -8.60
N ALA A 25 10.41 14.70 -9.23
CA ALA A 25 10.18 15.57 -10.38
C ALA A 25 9.65 14.78 -11.58
N GLU A 26 10.33 13.69 -11.94
CA GLU A 26 9.91 12.81 -13.04
C GLU A 26 8.57 12.14 -12.76
N MET A 27 8.34 11.67 -11.52
CA MET A 27 7.05 11.13 -11.12
C MET A 27 5.91 12.14 -11.33
N LEU A 28 6.10 13.39 -10.90
CA LEU A 28 5.09 14.44 -11.05
C LEU A 28 4.88 14.82 -12.52
N GLU A 29 5.93 14.82 -13.34
CA GLU A 29 5.83 15.06 -14.77
C GLU A 29 5.00 13.96 -15.45
N ASN A 30 5.26 12.70 -15.14
CA ASN A 30 4.48 11.57 -15.65
C ASN A 30 3.02 11.58 -15.14
N ILE A 31 2.77 11.94 -13.89
CA ILE A 31 1.40 12.13 -13.39
C ILE A 31 0.66 13.20 -14.20
N ARG A 32 1.31 14.34 -14.51
CA ARG A 32 0.72 15.38 -15.36
C ARG A 32 0.48 14.90 -16.79
N LEU A 33 1.40 14.08 -17.33
CA LEU A 33 1.22 13.47 -18.64
C LEU A 33 -0.04 12.58 -18.66
N PHE A 34 -0.20 11.69 -17.70
CA PHE A 34 -1.36 10.81 -17.58
C PHE A 34 -2.66 11.60 -17.33
N ALA A 35 -2.58 12.71 -16.59
CA ALA A 35 -3.74 13.56 -16.32
C ALA A 35 -4.34 14.17 -17.60
N ARG A 36 -3.54 14.35 -18.68
CA ARG A 36 -4.04 14.82 -19.98
C ARG A 36 -5.01 13.84 -20.66
N TYR A 37 -5.03 12.59 -20.23
CA TYR A 37 -5.90 11.54 -20.79
C TYR A 37 -6.99 11.14 -19.80
N THR A 38 -6.83 11.44 -18.53
CA THR A 38 -7.80 11.16 -17.47
C THR A 38 -8.93 12.21 -17.51
N PRO A 39 -10.22 11.83 -17.27
CA PRO A 39 -11.32 12.80 -17.23
C PRO A 39 -11.03 13.98 -16.29
N GLU A 40 -11.28 15.23 -16.78
CA GLU A 40 -11.01 16.48 -16.03
C GLU A 40 -12.20 16.97 -15.19
N GLN A 41 -13.28 16.24 -15.15
CA GLN A 41 -14.47 16.63 -14.40
C GLN A 41 -14.30 16.31 -12.92
N LYS A 42 -14.63 17.26 -12.03
CA LYS A 42 -14.67 17.02 -10.58
C LYS A 42 -15.60 15.83 -10.27
N GLU A 43 -15.13 14.92 -9.41
CA GLU A 43 -15.83 13.69 -9.01
C GLU A 43 -16.02 12.66 -10.15
N ALA A 44 -15.42 12.88 -11.33
CA ALA A 44 -15.37 11.85 -12.35
C ALA A 44 -14.73 10.59 -11.81
N LYS A 45 -15.43 9.48 -11.94
CA LYS A 45 -14.95 8.18 -11.45
C LYS A 45 -14.12 7.50 -12.52
N THR A 46 -12.93 7.05 -12.15
CA THR A 46 -12.05 6.33 -13.06
C THR A 46 -11.54 5.06 -12.39
N ILE A 47 -11.75 3.93 -13.05
CA ILE A 47 -11.22 2.64 -12.60
C ILE A 47 -9.72 2.57 -12.96
N VAL A 48 -8.92 1.95 -12.06
CA VAL A 48 -7.56 1.50 -12.34
C VAL A 48 -7.56 -0.02 -12.22
N PHE A 49 -7.55 -0.69 -13.37
CA PHE A 49 -7.66 -2.15 -13.52
C PHE A 49 -6.40 -2.69 -14.15
N ALA A 50 -5.37 -2.90 -13.35
CA ALA A 50 -4.09 -3.43 -13.77
C ALA A 50 -3.29 -3.96 -12.58
N GLU A 51 -2.24 -4.73 -12.85
CA GLU A 51 -1.20 -5.12 -11.92
C GLU A 51 -0.39 -3.92 -11.44
N ASN A 52 0.28 -4.06 -10.27
CA ASN A 52 1.14 -2.99 -9.75
C ASN A 52 2.26 -2.67 -10.74
N SER A 53 2.33 -1.44 -11.19
CA SER A 53 3.37 -0.92 -12.07
C SER A 53 3.60 0.57 -11.82
N VAL A 54 4.59 1.17 -12.49
CA VAL A 54 4.81 2.62 -12.40
C VAL A 54 3.65 3.37 -13.05
N GLU A 55 3.14 2.84 -14.16
CA GLU A 55 2.01 3.38 -14.91
C GLU A 55 0.73 3.31 -14.07
N TRP A 56 0.58 2.27 -13.23
CA TRP A 56 -0.50 2.19 -12.25
C TRP A 56 -0.44 3.36 -11.26
N ILE A 57 0.75 3.67 -10.75
CA ILE A 57 0.97 4.78 -9.82
C ILE A 57 0.63 6.11 -10.51
N TYR A 58 1.09 6.31 -11.75
CA TYR A 58 0.80 7.52 -12.50
C TYR A 58 -0.70 7.67 -12.81
N SER A 59 -1.36 6.58 -13.23
CA SER A 59 -2.80 6.55 -13.48
C SER A 59 -3.58 6.91 -12.22
N PHE A 60 -3.24 6.32 -11.08
CA PHE A 60 -3.91 6.59 -9.81
C PHE A 60 -3.80 8.05 -9.39
N PHE A 61 -2.59 8.61 -9.39
CA PHE A 61 -2.39 10.01 -9.00
C PHE A 61 -2.89 11.00 -10.06
N SER A 62 -2.95 10.62 -11.34
CA SER A 62 -3.54 11.47 -12.40
C SER A 62 -5.03 11.71 -12.19
N ILE A 63 -5.74 10.70 -11.66
CA ILE A 63 -7.16 10.85 -11.29
C ILE A 63 -7.31 11.91 -10.20
N TRP A 64 -6.46 11.86 -9.18
CA TRP A 64 -6.45 12.87 -8.13
C TRP A 64 -5.99 14.24 -8.64
N GLN A 65 -5.06 14.31 -9.58
CA GLN A 65 -4.66 15.56 -10.23
C GLN A 65 -5.85 16.26 -10.89
N ASN A 66 -6.76 15.49 -11.51
CA ASN A 66 -7.98 15.99 -12.15
C ASN A 66 -9.19 16.01 -11.22
N LYS A 67 -9.01 15.74 -9.92
CA LYS A 67 -10.06 15.75 -8.88
C LYS A 67 -11.16 14.74 -9.09
N GLY A 68 -10.81 13.69 -9.77
CA GLY A 68 -11.62 12.50 -9.92
C GLY A 68 -11.52 11.58 -8.68
N ILE A 69 -12.37 10.57 -8.71
CA ILE A 69 -12.44 9.51 -7.72
C ILE A 69 -11.79 8.26 -8.31
N ALA A 70 -10.71 7.78 -7.70
CA ALA A 70 -10.05 6.57 -8.13
C ALA A 70 -10.79 5.32 -7.64
N ILE A 71 -10.91 4.31 -8.51
CA ILE A 71 -11.50 3.01 -8.19
C ILE A 71 -10.49 1.92 -8.54
N PRO A 72 -9.54 1.59 -7.64
CA PRO A 72 -8.64 0.48 -7.85
C PRO A 72 -9.37 -0.86 -7.86
N VAL A 73 -9.08 -1.70 -8.87
CA VAL A 73 -9.70 -3.02 -9.05
C VAL A 73 -8.61 -4.07 -9.21
N ASP A 74 -8.84 -5.25 -8.64
CA ASP A 74 -7.93 -6.38 -8.73
C ASP A 74 -7.71 -6.79 -10.19
N ALA A 75 -6.46 -6.80 -10.65
CA ALA A 75 -6.10 -7.22 -12.01
C ALA A 75 -6.55 -8.66 -12.35
N SER A 76 -6.79 -9.50 -11.33
CA SER A 76 -7.31 -10.86 -11.48
C SER A 76 -8.84 -10.96 -11.53
N SER A 77 -9.57 -9.83 -11.41
CA SER A 77 -11.03 -9.81 -11.45
C SER A 77 -11.58 -10.36 -12.76
N THR A 78 -12.67 -11.11 -12.65
CA THR A 78 -13.38 -11.67 -13.80
C THR A 78 -14.19 -10.61 -14.56
N VAL A 79 -14.62 -10.94 -15.77
CA VAL A 79 -15.54 -10.08 -16.55
C VAL A 79 -16.79 -9.72 -15.73
N ASP A 80 -17.28 -10.65 -14.92
CA ASP A 80 -18.50 -10.48 -14.13
C ASP A 80 -18.27 -9.51 -12.97
N ASP A 81 -17.13 -9.62 -12.29
CA ASP A 81 -16.74 -8.71 -11.20
C ASP A 81 -16.58 -7.29 -11.70
N VAL A 82 -15.86 -7.11 -12.83
CA VAL A 82 -15.65 -5.79 -13.42
C VAL A 82 -16.97 -5.21 -13.95
N ALA A 83 -17.83 -6.02 -14.58
CA ALA A 83 -19.15 -5.58 -15.05
C ALA A 83 -20.05 -5.15 -13.89
N TYR A 84 -19.99 -5.84 -12.76
CA TYR A 84 -20.69 -5.42 -11.54
C TYR A 84 -20.23 -4.02 -11.07
N ILE A 85 -18.92 -3.81 -10.96
CA ILE A 85 -18.34 -2.52 -10.54
C ILE A 85 -18.71 -1.40 -11.52
N LEU A 86 -18.64 -1.68 -12.84
CA LEU A 86 -19.05 -0.74 -13.89
C LEU A 86 -20.53 -0.32 -13.74
N ASN A 87 -21.41 -1.26 -13.42
CA ASN A 87 -22.84 -0.97 -13.23
C ASN A 87 -23.11 -0.18 -11.95
N ASP A 88 -22.40 -0.47 -10.87
CA ASP A 88 -22.57 0.18 -9.56
C ASP A 88 -21.95 1.58 -9.55
N ALA A 89 -20.69 1.70 -9.93
CA ALA A 89 -19.95 2.96 -9.86
C ALA A 89 -20.23 3.91 -11.03
N ARG A 90 -20.56 3.40 -12.23
CA ARG A 90 -20.74 4.17 -13.47
C ARG A 90 -19.54 5.08 -13.77
N PRO A 91 -18.33 4.52 -13.93
CA PRO A 91 -17.14 5.32 -14.19
C PRO A 91 -17.11 5.86 -15.63
N GLU A 92 -16.54 7.06 -15.79
CA GLU A 92 -16.33 7.70 -17.08
C GLU A 92 -15.19 7.04 -17.87
N ALA A 93 -14.15 6.53 -17.17
CA ALA A 93 -13.01 5.88 -17.79
C ALA A 93 -12.49 4.69 -16.97
N ILE A 94 -11.72 3.84 -17.64
CA ILE A 94 -11.00 2.73 -17.05
C ILE A 94 -9.58 2.68 -17.60
N TRP A 95 -8.57 2.86 -16.74
CA TRP A 95 -7.18 2.59 -17.03
C TRP A 95 -6.91 1.09 -16.98
N VAL A 96 -6.30 0.56 -18.03
CA VAL A 96 -5.98 -0.87 -18.19
C VAL A 96 -4.53 -1.08 -18.62
N SER A 97 -3.96 -2.23 -18.30
CA SER A 97 -2.73 -2.74 -18.90
C SER A 97 -3.05 -3.63 -20.12
N GLY A 98 -2.02 -4.05 -20.87
CA GLY A 98 -2.19 -5.02 -21.94
C GLY A 98 -2.76 -6.35 -21.46
N GLN A 99 -2.60 -6.71 -20.19
CA GLN A 99 -3.13 -7.96 -19.62
C GLN A 99 -4.63 -7.87 -19.27
N THR A 100 -5.12 -6.70 -18.90
CA THR A 100 -6.50 -6.51 -18.41
C THR A 100 -7.46 -5.91 -19.43
N GLU A 101 -6.95 -5.39 -20.56
CA GLU A 101 -7.74 -4.69 -21.57
C GLU A 101 -8.91 -5.52 -22.12
N GLU A 102 -8.66 -6.77 -22.51
CA GLU A 102 -9.69 -7.63 -23.08
C GLU A 102 -10.82 -7.90 -22.08
N THR A 103 -10.46 -8.18 -20.83
CA THR A 103 -11.44 -8.36 -19.74
C THR A 103 -12.26 -7.10 -19.52
N ALA A 104 -11.64 -5.92 -19.54
CA ALA A 104 -12.34 -4.64 -19.39
C ALA A 104 -13.33 -4.39 -20.53
N ARG A 105 -12.92 -4.61 -21.79
CA ARG A 105 -13.79 -4.43 -22.96
C ARG A 105 -15.00 -5.36 -22.94
N GLN A 106 -14.79 -6.62 -22.58
CA GLN A 106 -15.89 -7.59 -22.41
C GLN A 106 -16.83 -7.18 -21.26
N ALA A 107 -16.29 -6.70 -20.15
CA ALA A 107 -17.08 -6.23 -19.02
C ALA A 107 -17.92 -4.99 -19.36
N ILE A 108 -17.35 -4.01 -20.08
CA ILE A 108 -18.07 -2.81 -20.57
C ILE A 108 -19.23 -3.22 -21.49
N LYS A 109 -18.97 -4.12 -22.44
CA LYS A 109 -20.01 -4.65 -23.32
C LYS A 109 -21.12 -5.36 -22.54
N LYS A 110 -20.75 -6.16 -21.54
CA LYS A 110 -21.69 -6.89 -20.68
C LYS A 110 -22.52 -5.96 -19.81
N ALA A 111 -21.89 -4.94 -19.22
CA ALA A 111 -22.57 -3.96 -18.39
C ALA A 111 -23.45 -3.00 -19.20
N GLY A 112 -23.20 -2.83 -20.50
CA GLY A 112 -23.92 -1.90 -21.36
C GLY A 112 -23.72 -0.43 -20.97
N VAL A 113 -22.51 -0.09 -20.51
CA VAL A 113 -22.14 1.27 -20.08
C VAL A 113 -21.21 1.94 -21.10
N ASP A 114 -21.21 3.25 -21.11
CA ASP A 114 -20.28 4.06 -21.94
C ASP A 114 -19.10 4.51 -21.07
N THR A 115 -18.07 3.66 -21.05
CA THR A 115 -16.83 3.89 -20.27
C THR A 115 -15.64 3.88 -21.21
N VAL A 116 -14.84 4.93 -21.20
CA VAL A 116 -13.65 5.09 -22.06
C VAL A 116 -12.53 4.17 -21.57
N VAL A 117 -11.94 3.37 -22.46
CA VAL A 117 -10.78 2.51 -22.15
C VAL A 117 -9.51 3.27 -22.44
N LEU A 118 -8.63 3.39 -21.43
CA LEU A 118 -7.35 4.06 -21.49
C LEU A 118 -6.22 3.03 -21.25
N ARG A 119 -5.30 2.89 -22.23
CA ARG A 119 -4.13 2.02 -22.12
C ARG A 119 -3.00 2.73 -21.40
N MET A 120 -2.60 2.25 -20.21
CA MET A 120 -1.56 2.90 -19.42
C MET A 120 -0.14 2.64 -19.94
N ASP A 121 0.06 1.56 -20.68
CA ASP A 121 1.34 1.16 -21.28
C ASP A 121 1.48 1.60 -22.75
N ASP A 122 0.44 2.22 -23.34
CA ASP A 122 0.46 2.80 -24.68
C ASP A 122 -0.46 4.03 -24.78
N LEU A 123 0.11 5.20 -24.60
CA LEU A 123 -0.61 6.47 -24.66
C LEU A 123 -0.76 7.00 -26.11
N SER A 124 -0.09 6.38 -27.10
CA SER A 124 -0.01 6.90 -28.47
C SER A 124 -1.35 6.94 -29.22
N GLY A 125 -2.27 6.04 -28.85
CA GLY A 125 -3.61 5.95 -29.43
C GLY A 125 -4.68 6.78 -28.72
N LEU A 126 -4.34 7.49 -27.64
CA LEU A 126 -5.29 8.21 -26.81
C LEU A 126 -5.43 9.68 -27.25
N ALA A 127 -6.64 10.21 -27.21
CA ALA A 127 -6.90 11.62 -27.41
C ALA A 127 -6.56 12.40 -26.12
N ALA A 128 -5.49 13.19 -26.18
CA ALA A 128 -5.11 14.05 -25.05
C ALA A 128 -6.05 15.26 -24.96
N HIS A 129 -6.47 15.60 -23.74
CA HIS A 129 -7.07 16.92 -23.48
C HIS A 129 -6.02 18.01 -23.70
N ALA A 130 -6.46 19.24 -23.98
CA ALA A 130 -5.56 20.41 -24.02
C ALA A 130 -4.76 20.47 -22.72
N GLU A 131 -3.53 21.05 -22.78
CA GLU A 131 -2.70 21.17 -21.58
C GLU A 131 -3.55 21.61 -20.40
N THR A 132 -3.58 20.77 -19.36
CA THR A 132 -4.24 21.13 -18.11
C THR A 132 -3.57 22.39 -17.61
N LYS A 133 -4.23 23.53 -17.77
CA LYS A 133 -3.91 24.71 -16.96
C LYS A 133 -3.91 24.19 -15.54
N GLU A 134 -2.90 24.59 -14.73
CA GLU A 134 -2.96 24.37 -13.29
C GLU A 134 -4.37 24.76 -12.86
N THR A 135 -5.23 23.78 -12.83
CA THR A 135 -6.60 24.01 -12.40
C THR A 135 -6.47 24.28 -10.92
N GLY A 136 -6.62 25.56 -10.54
CA GLY A 136 -6.64 25.99 -9.13
C GLY A 136 -7.82 25.41 -8.36
N ILE A 137 -8.24 24.20 -8.73
CA ILE A 137 -9.28 23.42 -8.07
C ILE A 137 -8.67 22.82 -6.82
N SER A 138 -9.01 23.27 -5.63
CA SER A 138 -8.63 22.67 -4.36
C SER A 138 -9.52 21.49 -4.05
N PHE A 139 -8.98 20.40 -3.51
CA PHE A 139 -9.80 19.41 -2.84
C PHE A 139 -10.29 19.99 -1.52
N GLU A 140 -11.53 19.71 -1.21
CA GLU A 140 -12.04 19.89 0.15
C GLU A 140 -11.81 18.61 0.95
N ASP A 141 -11.67 18.73 2.24
CA ASP A 141 -11.51 17.59 3.15
C ASP A 141 -12.61 16.53 2.98
N SER A 142 -13.81 16.96 2.62
CA SER A 142 -14.99 16.12 2.41
C SER A 142 -15.07 15.45 1.03
N ASP A 143 -14.22 15.85 0.07
CA ASP A 143 -14.26 15.27 -1.27
C ASP A 143 -13.87 13.79 -1.22
N VAL A 144 -14.69 12.92 -1.80
CA VAL A 144 -14.37 11.51 -1.98
C VAL A 144 -13.21 11.39 -2.97
N CYS A 145 -12.17 10.66 -2.61
CA CYS A 145 -10.97 10.53 -3.43
C CYS A 145 -10.75 9.09 -3.94
N VAL A 146 -11.28 8.10 -3.23
CA VAL A 146 -11.14 6.70 -3.61
C VAL A 146 -12.38 5.90 -3.21
N ILE A 147 -12.77 4.96 -4.06
CA ILE A 147 -13.78 3.93 -3.76
C ILE A 147 -13.10 2.58 -3.83
N LEU A 148 -13.14 1.82 -2.75
CA LEU A 148 -12.54 0.49 -2.65
C LEU A 148 -13.64 -0.55 -2.49
N TYR A 149 -13.70 -1.50 -3.43
CA TYR A 149 -14.67 -2.58 -3.37
C TYR A 149 -14.19 -3.67 -2.41
N THR A 150 -15.06 -4.03 -1.48
CA THR A 150 -14.83 -5.11 -0.50
C THR A 150 -15.87 -6.22 -0.69
N SER A 151 -15.48 -7.48 -0.43
CA SER A 151 -16.43 -8.59 -0.36
C SER A 151 -17.34 -8.38 0.86
N GLY A 152 -18.51 -7.80 0.63
CA GLY A 152 -19.48 -7.57 1.70
C GLY A 152 -20.00 -8.87 2.31
N THR A 153 -20.40 -8.82 3.58
CA THR A 153 -21.05 -9.94 4.30
C THR A 153 -22.37 -10.42 3.65
N THR A 154 -22.93 -9.63 2.74
CA THR A 154 -24.17 -9.89 2.02
C THR A 154 -23.99 -10.59 0.67
N GLY A 155 -22.76 -10.97 0.30
CA GLY A 155 -22.45 -11.71 -0.93
C GLY A 155 -22.17 -10.83 -2.17
N PHE A 156 -22.52 -9.56 -2.16
CA PHE A 156 -22.19 -8.61 -3.23
C PHE A 156 -21.11 -7.63 -2.77
N PRO A 157 -20.11 -7.30 -3.63
CA PRO A 157 -19.12 -6.30 -3.33
C PRO A 157 -19.74 -4.94 -3.03
N LYS A 158 -19.20 -4.22 -2.05
CA LYS A 158 -19.62 -2.86 -1.68
C LYS A 158 -18.48 -1.88 -1.89
N GLY A 159 -18.76 -0.76 -2.54
CA GLY A 159 -17.81 0.33 -2.73
C GLY A 159 -17.71 1.21 -1.49
N VAL A 160 -16.63 1.08 -0.74
CA VAL A 160 -16.33 1.93 0.41
C VAL A 160 -15.75 3.24 -0.09
N MET A 161 -16.46 4.35 0.15
CA MET A 161 -16.05 5.69 -0.24
C MET A 161 -15.20 6.32 0.86
N LEU A 162 -13.97 6.70 0.53
CA LEU A 162 -13.05 7.39 1.43
C LEU A 162 -12.78 8.81 0.94
N THR A 163 -12.84 9.76 1.85
CA THR A 163 -12.51 11.17 1.57
C THR A 163 -11.02 11.42 1.75
N PHE A 164 -10.51 12.55 1.23
CA PHE A 164 -9.15 12.99 1.50
C PHE A 164 -8.89 13.11 2.99
N LYS A 165 -9.83 13.67 3.74
CA LYS A 165 -9.72 13.79 5.20
C LYS A 165 -9.53 12.43 5.87
N ASN A 166 -10.29 11.42 5.46
CA ASN A 166 -10.17 10.07 6.01
C ASN A 166 -8.74 9.53 5.85
N LEU A 167 -8.19 9.64 4.63
CA LEU A 167 -6.82 9.17 4.36
C LEU A 167 -5.77 9.99 5.12
N LEU A 168 -5.87 11.32 5.09
CA LEU A 168 -4.86 12.22 5.66
C LEU A 168 -4.78 12.09 7.18
N VAL A 169 -5.92 12.04 7.87
CA VAL A 169 -5.95 11.87 9.33
C VAL A 169 -5.28 10.55 9.72
N ASN A 170 -5.52 9.48 8.96
CA ASN A 170 -4.91 8.18 9.22
C ASN A 170 -3.40 8.19 8.92
N ILE A 171 -2.98 8.81 7.80
CA ILE A 171 -1.56 8.96 7.43
C ILE A 171 -0.81 9.81 8.47
N ASP A 172 -1.38 10.92 8.90
CA ASP A 172 -0.77 11.78 9.94
C ASP A 172 -0.63 11.02 11.27
N ALA A 173 -1.62 10.18 11.62
CA ALA A 173 -1.58 9.38 12.84
C ALA A 173 -0.47 8.29 12.84
N ILE A 174 -0.10 7.75 11.67
CA ILE A 174 0.99 6.77 11.53
C ILE A 174 2.34 7.39 11.16
N SER A 175 2.41 8.69 11.10
CA SER A 175 3.63 9.48 10.86
C SER A 175 3.92 10.48 11.97
N CYS A 176 3.11 10.48 13.04
CA CYS A 176 3.27 11.36 14.17
C CYS A 176 4.38 10.89 15.14
N LYS A 177 4.66 11.70 16.17
CA LYS A 177 5.73 11.40 17.14
C LYS A 177 5.49 10.10 17.93
N GLU A 178 4.24 9.75 18.20
CA GLU A 178 3.89 8.52 18.92
C GLU A 178 3.96 7.26 18.03
N VAL A 179 3.77 7.43 16.72
CA VAL A 179 3.80 6.35 15.72
C VAL A 179 4.67 6.77 14.52
N PRO A 180 5.98 6.93 14.69
CA PRO A 180 6.86 7.49 13.68
C PRO A 180 7.28 6.44 12.64
N ILE A 181 6.33 5.90 11.88
CA ILE A 181 6.61 4.85 10.90
C ILE A 181 7.22 5.44 9.64
N PHE A 182 6.60 6.49 9.08
CA PHE A 182 7.05 7.10 7.83
C PHE A 182 7.75 8.43 8.08
N ASN A 183 8.84 8.63 7.39
CA ASN A 183 9.58 9.88 7.33
C ASN A 183 10.41 9.92 6.04
N LYS A 184 11.01 11.06 5.73
CA LYS A 184 11.79 11.27 4.50
C LYS A 184 12.94 10.28 4.25
N ASN A 185 13.40 9.53 5.25
CA ASN A 185 14.45 8.51 5.12
C ASN A 185 13.88 7.09 5.03
N SER A 186 12.56 6.93 5.05
CA SER A 186 11.92 5.63 4.90
C SER A 186 12.00 5.17 3.45
N SER A 187 12.04 3.86 3.27
CA SER A 187 11.97 3.17 1.98
C SER A 187 11.00 2.00 2.14
N THR A 188 9.89 2.03 1.43
CA THR A 188 8.78 1.10 1.62
C THR A 188 8.60 0.18 0.43
N LEU A 189 8.51 -1.13 0.67
CA LEU A 189 8.31 -2.11 -0.39
C LEU A 189 6.83 -2.17 -0.80
N ILE A 190 6.52 -1.96 -2.07
CA ILE A 190 5.24 -2.27 -2.69
C ILE A 190 5.30 -3.73 -3.14
N LEU A 191 4.67 -4.61 -2.37
CA LEU A 191 4.63 -6.05 -2.59
C LEU A 191 3.20 -6.56 -2.78
N LEU A 192 2.26 -6.03 -2.02
CA LEU A 192 0.86 -6.41 -2.05
C LEU A 192 0.10 -5.59 -3.10
N PRO A 193 -1.01 -6.13 -3.64
CA PRO A 193 -1.82 -5.42 -4.63
C PRO A 193 -2.38 -4.09 -4.11
N LEU A 194 -2.20 -3.02 -4.89
CA LEU A 194 -2.58 -1.65 -4.51
C LEU A 194 -4.10 -1.39 -4.54
N HIS A 195 -4.91 -2.33 -5.03
CA HIS A 195 -6.37 -2.22 -4.97
C HIS A 195 -6.95 -2.44 -3.55
N HIS A 196 -6.14 -2.90 -2.59
CA HIS A 196 -6.54 -2.98 -1.19
C HIS A 196 -6.10 -1.75 -0.40
N VAL A 197 -6.93 -1.32 0.57
CA VAL A 197 -6.67 -0.11 1.37
C VAL A 197 -5.35 -0.13 2.12
N MET A 198 -4.97 -1.27 2.72
CA MET A 198 -3.75 -1.37 3.52
C MET A 198 -2.47 -1.16 2.69
N PRO A 199 -2.24 -1.86 1.55
CA PRO A 199 -1.10 -1.55 0.70
C PRO A 199 -1.22 -0.19 0.02
N LEU A 200 -2.39 0.23 -0.45
CA LEU A 200 -2.58 1.54 -1.06
C LEU A 200 -2.10 2.67 -0.13
N VAL A 201 -2.61 2.69 1.09
CA VAL A 201 -2.25 3.72 2.07
C VAL A 201 -0.84 3.47 2.62
N GLY A 202 -0.55 2.27 3.09
CA GLY A 202 0.69 1.95 3.82
C GLY A 202 1.93 1.77 2.95
N THR A 203 1.79 1.47 1.64
CA THR A 203 2.98 1.27 0.79
C THR A 203 3.12 2.27 -0.35
N LEU A 204 2.09 3.07 -0.62
CA LEU A 204 2.13 4.08 -1.67
C LEU A 204 1.83 5.48 -1.11
N VAL A 205 0.61 5.74 -0.64
CA VAL A 205 0.18 7.13 -0.35
C VAL A 205 0.93 7.72 0.85
N ALA A 206 0.99 7.01 1.98
CA ALA A 206 1.67 7.50 3.18
C ALA A 206 3.18 7.70 2.97
N PRO A 207 3.93 6.77 2.35
CA PRO A 207 5.33 7.01 1.99
C PRO A 207 5.52 8.24 1.10
N ILE A 208 4.79 8.36 0.00
CA ILE A 208 4.92 9.50 -0.94
C ILE A 208 4.60 10.83 -0.23
N PHE A 209 3.56 10.88 0.60
CA PHE A 209 3.19 12.08 1.36
C PHE A 209 4.20 12.41 2.47
N SER A 210 5.02 11.44 2.88
CA SER A 210 6.12 11.63 3.84
C SER A 210 7.46 11.95 3.17
N GLU A 211 7.47 12.27 1.87
CA GLU A 211 8.68 12.54 1.08
C GLU A 211 9.69 11.38 1.10
N SER A 212 9.21 10.14 1.29
CA SER A 212 10.02 8.92 1.29
C SER A 212 9.94 8.19 -0.05
N GLN A 213 10.78 7.20 -0.27
CA GLN A 213 10.74 6.41 -1.50
C GLN A 213 9.88 5.16 -1.35
N VAL A 214 9.31 4.70 -2.47
CA VAL A 214 8.67 3.40 -2.61
C VAL A 214 9.49 2.51 -3.55
N VAL A 215 9.47 1.21 -3.29
CA VAL A 215 10.22 0.22 -4.07
C VAL A 215 9.23 -0.76 -4.67
N LEU A 216 9.14 -0.79 -5.98
CA LEU A 216 8.24 -1.68 -6.69
C LEU A 216 8.87 -3.07 -6.81
N CYS A 217 8.22 -4.08 -6.21
CA CYS A 217 8.64 -5.46 -6.32
C CYS A 217 7.93 -6.09 -7.54
N PRO A 218 8.67 -6.66 -8.51
CA PRO A 218 8.06 -7.15 -9.75
C PRO A 218 7.18 -8.38 -9.52
N THR A 219 7.57 -9.27 -8.60
CA THR A 219 6.77 -10.45 -8.25
C THR A 219 6.89 -10.78 -6.76
N MET A 220 6.02 -11.65 -6.26
CA MET A 220 6.10 -12.16 -4.88
C MET A 220 7.11 -13.31 -4.73
N SER A 221 8.00 -13.53 -5.70
CA SER A 221 9.05 -14.54 -5.59
C SER A 221 10.09 -14.15 -4.54
N GLY A 222 10.65 -15.13 -3.83
CA GLY A 222 11.72 -14.87 -2.85
C GLY A 222 12.92 -14.12 -3.45
N PRO A 223 13.45 -14.51 -4.64
CA PRO A 223 14.53 -13.77 -5.30
C PRO A 223 14.20 -12.31 -5.59
N ASP A 224 13.02 -12.01 -6.13
CA ASP A 224 12.62 -10.64 -6.46
C ASP A 224 12.43 -9.78 -5.22
N ILE A 225 11.84 -10.34 -4.16
CA ILE A 225 11.73 -9.65 -2.87
C ILE A 225 13.12 -9.30 -2.36
N MET A 226 14.06 -10.28 -2.32
CA MET A 226 15.41 -10.04 -1.82
C MET A 226 16.18 -9.02 -2.66
N ALA A 227 16.06 -9.07 -3.99
CA ALA A 227 16.67 -8.09 -4.89
C ALA A 227 16.10 -6.69 -4.65
N SER A 228 14.77 -6.56 -4.50
CA SER A 228 14.10 -5.29 -4.22
C SER A 228 14.50 -4.70 -2.86
N LEU A 229 14.60 -5.54 -1.82
CA LEU A 229 15.05 -5.12 -0.48
C LEU A 229 16.47 -4.53 -0.51
N GLN A 230 17.37 -5.13 -1.28
CA GLN A 230 18.76 -4.70 -1.40
C GLN A 230 18.88 -3.42 -2.24
N ARG A 231 18.25 -3.41 -3.44
CA ARG A 231 18.29 -2.29 -4.37
C ARG A 231 17.74 -1.00 -3.76
N GLY A 232 16.53 -1.08 -3.20
CA GLY A 232 15.84 0.08 -2.63
C GLY A 232 16.25 0.40 -1.20
N LYS A 233 17.21 -0.34 -0.59
CA LYS A 233 17.57 -0.19 0.82
C LYS A 233 16.34 -0.13 1.72
N VAL A 234 15.41 -1.05 1.50
CA VAL A 234 14.08 -1.05 2.11
C VAL A 234 14.15 -1.05 3.63
N THR A 235 13.42 -0.13 4.24
CA THR A 235 13.33 0.01 5.69
C THR A 235 12.00 -0.50 6.26
N ILE A 236 10.96 -0.54 5.42
CA ILE A 236 9.60 -0.93 5.82
C ILE A 236 9.02 -1.94 4.83
N ILE A 237 8.50 -3.05 5.35
CA ILE A 237 7.72 -4.00 4.58
C ILE A 237 6.34 -4.09 5.22
N VAL A 238 5.29 -3.83 4.44
CA VAL A 238 3.91 -4.05 4.85
C VAL A 238 3.42 -5.35 4.24
N GLY A 239 2.87 -6.23 5.09
CA GLY A 239 2.46 -7.57 4.67
C GLY A 239 1.30 -8.14 5.48
N VAL A 240 0.87 -9.31 5.07
CA VAL A 240 -0.13 -10.12 5.77
C VAL A 240 0.54 -11.22 6.60
N PRO A 241 -0.12 -11.79 7.62
CA PRO A 241 0.48 -12.81 8.50
C PRO A 241 1.13 -13.98 7.77
N ARG A 242 0.54 -14.42 6.66
CA ARG A 242 1.09 -15.51 5.84
C ARG A 242 2.49 -15.21 5.28
N LEU A 243 2.76 -13.95 4.93
CA LEU A 243 4.09 -13.53 4.48
C LEU A 243 5.12 -13.71 5.60
N TRP A 244 4.80 -13.28 6.80
CA TRP A 244 5.67 -13.37 7.97
C TRP A 244 5.91 -14.83 8.38
N GLN A 245 4.87 -15.64 8.36
CA GLN A 245 4.96 -17.09 8.60
C GLN A 245 5.90 -17.76 7.60
N THR A 246 5.75 -17.48 6.31
CA THR A 246 6.60 -18.04 5.26
C THR A 246 8.06 -17.62 5.43
N LEU A 247 8.29 -16.33 5.70
CA LEU A 247 9.63 -15.79 5.95
C LEU A 247 10.27 -16.42 7.18
N TYR A 248 9.55 -16.44 8.31
CA TYR A 248 10.03 -17.04 9.55
C TYR A 248 10.36 -18.52 9.39
N ASN A 249 9.45 -19.31 8.85
CA ASN A 249 9.65 -20.75 8.65
C ASN A 249 10.85 -21.05 7.75
N GLY A 250 11.06 -20.25 6.70
CA GLY A 250 12.22 -20.37 5.81
C GLY A 250 13.55 -20.10 6.53
N ILE A 251 13.57 -19.09 7.42
CA ILE A 251 14.74 -18.77 8.24
C ILE A 251 14.95 -19.84 9.31
N LYS A 252 13.88 -20.21 10.02
CA LYS A 252 13.92 -21.18 11.13
C LYS A 252 14.41 -22.53 10.67
N LYS A 253 13.97 -23.02 9.53
CA LYS A 253 14.46 -24.25 8.93
C LYS A 253 15.99 -24.26 8.79
N LYS A 254 16.57 -23.18 8.28
CA LYS A 254 18.05 -23.05 8.14
C LYS A 254 18.77 -22.95 9.49
N ILE A 255 18.14 -22.37 10.50
CA ILE A 255 18.67 -22.32 11.86
C ILE A 255 18.70 -23.72 12.45
N ASP A 256 17.64 -24.52 12.26
CA ASP A 256 17.53 -25.88 12.82
C ASP A 256 18.49 -26.90 12.17
N GLU A 257 18.95 -26.61 10.94
CA GLU A 257 19.99 -27.39 10.26
C GLU A 257 21.40 -27.24 10.91
N SER A 258 21.58 -26.24 11.81
CA SER A 258 22.85 -25.94 12.46
C SER A 258 22.72 -25.98 14.00
N ALA A 259 23.41 -26.88 14.67
CA ALA A 259 23.40 -26.94 16.12
C ALA A 259 23.85 -25.63 16.79
N LEU A 260 24.86 -24.96 16.21
CA LEU A 260 25.34 -23.68 16.69
C LEU A 260 24.26 -22.60 16.54
N ALA A 261 23.61 -22.50 15.37
CA ALA A 261 22.58 -21.51 15.13
C ALA A 261 21.35 -21.76 16.03
N SER A 262 20.96 -23.02 16.24
CA SER A 262 19.89 -23.39 17.18
C SER A 262 20.22 -22.98 18.63
N THR A 263 21.48 -23.18 19.07
CA THR A 263 21.92 -22.75 20.41
C THR A 263 21.87 -21.23 20.55
N LEU A 264 22.35 -20.51 19.55
CA LEU A 264 22.29 -19.03 19.52
C LEU A 264 20.83 -18.52 19.49
N TYR A 265 19.95 -19.21 18.77
CA TYR A 265 18.52 -18.86 18.74
C TYR A 265 17.89 -18.97 20.14
N LYS A 266 18.11 -20.11 20.86
CA LYS A 266 17.64 -20.27 22.23
C LYS A 266 18.23 -19.24 23.19
N LEU A 267 19.47 -18.84 22.98
CA LEU A 267 20.11 -17.77 23.78
C LEU A 267 19.40 -16.41 23.51
N CYS A 268 19.18 -16.07 22.25
CA CYS A 268 18.46 -14.84 21.88
C CYS A 268 17.03 -14.80 22.43
N GLU A 269 16.32 -15.94 22.38
CA GLU A 269 14.98 -16.10 22.97
C GLU A 269 15.00 -15.81 24.47
N LYS A 270 15.96 -16.37 25.21
CA LYS A 270 16.13 -16.15 26.65
C LYS A 270 16.50 -14.71 27.01
N VAL A 271 17.38 -14.07 26.21
CA VAL A 271 17.81 -12.69 26.41
C VAL A 271 16.71 -11.70 26.09
N GLY A 272 15.87 -11.96 25.07
CA GLY A 272 14.71 -11.15 24.69
C GLY A 272 15.04 -9.75 24.13
N SER A 273 16.29 -9.47 23.78
CA SER A 273 16.76 -8.16 23.30
C SER A 273 16.86 -8.09 21.79
N TYR A 274 16.09 -7.20 21.15
CA TYR A 274 16.17 -6.95 19.70
C TYR A 274 17.58 -6.63 19.23
N GLY A 275 18.27 -5.73 19.93
CA GLY A 275 19.62 -5.31 19.55
C GLY A 275 20.66 -6.41 19.63
N PHE A 276 20.57 -7.29 20.65
CA PHE A 276 21.42 -8.46 20.78
C PHE A 276 21.13 -9.45 19.65
N SER A 277 19.87 -9.82 19.46
CA SER A 277 19.41 -10.75 18.42
C SER A 277 19.81 -10.28 17.02
N LYS A 278 19.67 -8.97 16.72
CA LYS A 278 20.07 -8.39 15.44
C LYS A 278 21.57 -8.54 15.16
N LYS A 279 22.42 -8.44 16.20
CA LYS A 279 23.87 -8.69 16.07
C LYS A 279 24.17 -10.17 15.84
N VAL A 280 23.55 -11.06 16.59
CA VAL A 280 23.73 -12.52 16.45
C VAL A 280 23.30 -12.98 15.06
N PHE A 281 22.14 -12.52 14.57
CA PHE A 281 21.58 -12.87 13.27
C PHE A 281 21.89 -11.83 12.17
N ALA A 282 23.05 -11.14 12.27
CA ALA A 282 23.46 -10.13 11.29
C ALA A 282 23.46 -10.63 9.84
N SER A 283 23.78 -11.92 9.62
CA SER A 283 23.73 -12.56 8.30
C SER A 283 22.29 -12.63 7.73
N VAL A 284 21.29 -12.85 8.58
CA VAL A 284 19.87 -12.81 8.20
C VAL A 284 19.48 -11.40 7.82
N HIS A 285 19.81 -10.42 8.66
CA HIS A 285 19.53 -9.01 8.38
C HIS A 285 20.20 -8.52 7.10
N LYS A 286 21.45 -8.92 6.84
CA LYS A 286 22.15 -8.61 5.59
C LYS A 286 21.43 -9.18 4.38
N LYS A 287 20.92 -10.41 4.44
CA LYS A 287 20.12 -11.00 3.37
C LYS A 287 18.81 -10.25 3.15
N LEU A 288 18.19 -9.74 4.21
CA LEU A 288 17.00 -8.87 4.14
C LEU A 288 17.33 -7.41 3.76
N GLY A 289 18.43 -7.18 3.06
CA GLY A 289 18.85 -5.87 2.58
C GLY A 289 19.68 -5.04 3.57
N GLY A 290 19.76 -5.43 4.84
CA GLY A 290 20.57 -4.76 5.88
C GLY A 290 19.97 -3.46 6.43
N HIS A 291 18.92 -2.93 5.82
CA HIS A 291 18.30 -1.64 6.17
C HIS A 291 16.94 -1.77 6.84
N LEU A 292 16.38 -2.98 6.93
CA LEU A 292 15.05 -3.22 7.47
C LEU A 292 14.92 -2.74 8.93
N VAL A 293 13.93 -1.88 9.15
CA VAL A 293 13.58 -1.32 10.47
C VAL A 293 12.31 -1.96 10.98
N TYR A 294 11.25 -1.95 10.16
CA TYR A 294 9.94 -2.47 10.54
C TYR A 294 9.37 -3.44 9.50
N CYS A 295 8.78 -4.53 9.99
CA CYS A 295 7.77 -5.30 9.31
C CYS A 295 6.41 -4.89 9.87
N VAL A 296 5.44 -4.59 9.02
CA VAL A 296 4.07 -4.25 9.44
C VAL A 296 3.15 -5.39 9.05
N SER A 297 2.39 -5.91 10.00
CA SER A 297 1.41 -6.98 9.79
C SER A 297 0.00 -6.45 9.97
N GLY A 298 -0.86 -6.69 8.98
CA GLY A 298 -2.27 -6.28 9.03
C GLY A 298 -3.17 -7.20 8.19
N GLY A 299 -4.46 -6.91 8.17
CA GLY A 299 -5.47 -7.67 7.41
C GLY A 299 -5.95 -8.96 8.07
N ALA A 300 -5.18 -9.54 9.00
CA ALA A 300 -5.56 -10.67 9.85
C ALA A 300 -4.66 -10.71 11.09
N ALA A 301 -5.05 -11.48 12.10
CA ALA A 301 -4.24 -11.67 13.31
C ALA A 301 -2.95 -12.42 13.00
N LEU A 302 -1.82 -11.91 13.50
CA LEU A 302 -0.53 -12.59 13.43
C LEU A 302 -0.47 -13.65 14.51
N ASP A 303 -0.02 -14.86 14.15
CA ASP A 303 0.27 -15.89 15.12
C ASP A 303 1.36 -15.42 16.11
N LYS A 304 1.07 -15.55 17.41
CA LYS A 304 1.95 -15.09 18.48
C LYS A 304 3.31 -15.81 18.47
N GLU A 305 3.35 -17.09 18.08
CA GLU A 305 4.60 -17.84 17.96
C GLU A 305 5.47 -17.30 16.83
N ILE A 306 4.85 -16.95 15.69
CA ILE A 306 5.55 -16.31 14.58
C ILE A 306 6.09 -14.93 15.00
N GLY A 307 5.27 -14.12 15.66
CA GLY A 307 5.69 -12.81 16.19
C GLY A 307 6.87 -12.91 17.17
N ASN A 308 6.81 -13.85 18.12
CA ASN A 308 7.90 -14.14 19.05
C ASN A 308 9.16 -14.66 18.34
N GLY A 309 8.99 -15.54 17.36
CA GLY A 309 10.10 -16.01 16.55
C GLY A 309 10.81 -14.93 15.78
N MET A 310 10.06 -14.03 15.14
CA MET A 310 10.61 -12.84 14.46
C MET A 310 11.36 -11.92 15.45
N LYS A 311 10.78 -11.68 16.63
CA LYS A 311 11.45 -10.94 17.72
C LYS A 311 12.77 -11.60 18.13
N THR A 312 12.81 -12.92 18.25
CA THR A 312 14.03 -13.71 18.58
C THR A 312 15.10 -13.56 17.49
N LEU A 313 14.71 -13.30 16.23
CA LEU A 313 15.63 -12.99 15.14
C LEU A 313 16.07 -11.51 15.12
N GLY A 314 15.56 -10.68 16.01
CA GLY A 314 15.80 -9.23 16.02
C GLY A 314 15.04 -8.47 14.94
N ILE A 315 13.95 -9.05 14.41
CA ILE A 315 13.06 -8.40 13.43
C ILE A 315 11.85 -7.85 14.15
N THR A 316 11.63 -6.54 14.04
CA THR A 316 10.51 -5.84 14.68
C THR A 316 9.27 -5.97 13.79
N VAL A 317 8.25 -6.68 14.26
CA VAL A 317 6.94 -6.76 13.60
C VAL A 317 5.96 -5.89 14.38
N LEU A 318 5.41 -4.89 13.70
CA LEU A 318 4.34 -4.03 14.21
C LEU A 318 3.01 -4.54 13.68
N GLU A 319 2.03 -4.69 14.54
CA GLU A 319 0.70 -5.18 14.16
C GLU A 319 -0.29 -4.03 14.10
N GLY A 320 -1.10 -4.01 13.03
CA GLY A 320 -2.18 -3.06 12.86
C GLY A 320 -3.54 -3.75 12.75
N TYR A 321 -4.56 -3.13 13.33
CA TYR A 321 -5.95 -3.54 13.20
C TYR A 321 -6.76 -2.41 12.59
N GLY A 322 -7.64 -2.76 11.67
CA GLY A 322 -8.54 -1.85 11.02
C GLY A 322 -9.31 -2.53 9.88
N MET A 323 -10.03 -1.74 9.12
CA MET A 323 -10.87 -2.18 8.01
C MET A 323 -10.91 -1.08 6.94
N THR A 324 -11.41 -1.41 5.76
CA THR A 324 -11.47 -0.43 4.66
C THR A 324 -12.25 0.81 5.06
N GLU A 325 -13.35 0.64 5.77
CA GLU A 325 -14.23 1.71 6.26
C GLU A 325 -13.57 2.64 7.29
N THR A 326 -12.40 2.28 7.83
CA THR A 326 -11.65 3.09 8.80
C THR A 326 -10.34 3.68 8.27
N SER A 327 -10.05 3.59 6.99
CA SER A 327 -9.06 4.33 6.17
C SER A 327 -7.56 4.07 6.39
N PRO A 328 -7.03 2.91 6.68
CA PRO A 328 -7.63 1.68 7.18
C PRO A 328 -7.50 1.45 8.69
N MET A 329 -6.64 2.20 9.44
CA MET A 329 -6.17 1.78 10.75
C MET A 329 -6.93 2.40 11.91
N ILE A 330 -7.27 1.55 12.87
CA ILE A 330 -7.88 1.91 14.16
C ILE A 330 -6.84 1.80 15.27
N CYS A 331 -6.17 0.65 15.36
CA CYS A 331 -5.15 0.37 16.37
C CYS A 331 -3.82 0.03 15.69
N PHE A 332 -2.72 0.38 16.36
CA PHE A 332 -1.39 0.08 15.86
C PHE A 332 -0.38 -0.09 17.00
N THR A 333 0.51 -1.07 16.87
CA THR A 333 1.62 -1.28 17.80
C THR A 333 2.55 -0.06 17.84
N ARG A 334 2.89 0.40 19.03
CA ARG A 334 3.88 1.46 19.19
C ARG A 334 5.29 0.92 19.01
N PRO A 335 6.15 1.54 18.18
CA PRO A 335 7.57 1.20 18.13
C PRO A 335 8.19 1.31 19.52
N GLY A 336 8.86 0.23 19.97
CA GLY A 336 9.45 0.15 21.31
C GLY A 336 8.59 -0.56 22.36
N ASP A 337 7.29 -0.74 22.12
CA ASP A 337 6.38 -1.50 22.98
C ASP A 337 5.64 -2.58 22.19
N VAL A 338 6.40 -3.54 21.67
CA VAL A 338 5.89 -4.60 20.78
C VAL A 338 5.54 -5.84 21.61
N ILE A 339 4.26 -6.16 21.64
CA ILE A 339 3.71 -7.37 22.23
C ILE A 339 3.17 -8.25 21.09
N PRO A 340 3.86 -9.34 20.70
CA PRO A 340 3.42 -10.22 19.61
C PRO A 340 2.02 -10.78 19.84
N GLY A 341 1.18 -10.70 18.81
CA GLY A 341 -0.24 -11.08 18.85
C GLY A 341 -1.14 -9.98 19.43
N CYS A 342 -0.64 -8.73 19.55
CA CYS A 342 -1.41 -7.59 20.00
C CYS A 342 -1.32 -6.46 18.98
N SER A 343 -2.47 -5.99 18.51
CA SER A 343 -2.56 -4.88 17.52
C SER A 343 -2.26 -3.49 18.12
N GLY A 344 -1.80 -3.42 19.37
CA GLY A 344 -1.39 -2.19 20.03
C GLY A 344 -2.55 -1.33 20.54
N LEU A 345 -2.33 -0.04 20.56
CA LEU A 345 -3.25 0.97 21.09
C LEU A 345 -4.02 1.66 19.97
N PRO A 346 -5.21 2.24 20.25
CA PRO A 346 -5.89 3.10 19.31
C PRO A 346 -4.95 4.19 18.76
N LEU A 347 -5.09 4.51 17.48
CA LEU A 347 -4.36 5.64 16.89
C LEU A 347 -4.81 6.96 17.53
N PRO A 348 -3.96 8.00 17.54
CA PRO A 348 -4.30 9.30 18.12
C PRO A 348 -5.54 9.96 17.53
N CYS A 349 -5.95 9.56 16.34
CA CYS A 349 -7.15 10.03 15.64
C CYS A 349 -8.41 9.22 15.96
N CYS A 350 -8.33 8.16 16.77
CA CYS A 350 -9.44 7.25 17.04
C CYS A 350 -9.80 7.21 18.52
N GLU A 351 -11.09 7.23 18.80
CA GLU A 351 -11.65 6.88 20.11
C GLU A 351 -12.31 5.51 20.01
N CYS A 352 -11.91 4.57 20.86
CA CYS A 352 -12.44 3.20 20.85
C CYS A 352 -13.15 2.88 22.16
N LYS A 353 -14.30 2.22 22.06
CA LYS A 353 -15.04 1.68 23.21
C LYS A 353 -15.57 0.29 22.86
N ILE A 354 -15.67 -0.58 23.88
CA ILE A 354 -16.38 -1.84 23.76
C ILE A 354 -17.80 -1.63 24.33
N ILE A 355 -18.79 -1.87 23.49
CA ILE A 355 -20.21 -1.75 23.85
C ILE A 355 -20.86 -3.08 23.44
N ASP A 356 -21.46 -3.78 24.41
CA ASP A 356 -22.11 -5.09 24.20
C ASP A 356 -21.24 -6.14 23.49
N GLY A 357 -19.91 -6.11 23.73
CA GLY A 357 -18.95 -7.02 23.13
C GLY A 357 -18.46 -6.59 21.73
N GLU A 358 -18.95 -5.51 21.19
CA GLU A 358 -18.53 -4.93 19.89
C GLU A 358 -17.60 -3.73 20.08
N MET A 359 -16.59 -3.61 19.20
CA MET A 359 -15.72 -2.44 19.18
C MET A 359 -16.38 -1.30 18.41
N CYS A 360 -16.74 -0.24 19.11
CA CYS A 360 -17.21 1.01 18.51
C CYS A 360 -16.04 1.97 18.35
N VAL A 361 -15.93 2.58 17.18
CA VAL A 361 -14.85 3.51 16.81
C VAL A 361 -15.45 4.84 16.37
N LYS A 362 -14.83 5.93 16.86
CA LYS A 362 -15.14 7.30 16.45
C LYS A 362 -13.87 7.97 15.97
#